data_d6bdf90239754ed50b690a612b922117
#
_entry.id   d6bdf90239754ed50b690a612b922117
#
_cell.length_a   1.000
_cell.length_b   1.000
_cell.length_c   1.000
_cell.angle_alpha   90.00
_cell.angle_beta   90.00
_cell.angle_gamma   90.00
#
_symmetry.space_group_name_H-M   'P 1'
#
loop_
_entity.id
_entity.type
_entity.pdbx_description
1 polymer ?
#
loop_
_entity_poly.entity_id
_entity_poly.type
_entity_poly.pdbx_seq_one_letter_code
_entity_poly.pdbx_strand_id
1 'polypeptide(L)'
;MLNKLINSILLLAVMAFGVSGGLVAADAIDDITPVTDEMLLNPSDGDWLMWRRTYDGWGYSPLDQINKGNVSELKLAWAWGMSPGGRTQETPVVHDGIMFVQNSSHLIQALDASNGDLIWEYDYDLPDDARTQGVRSKAIYGDNLIIATRDARLLSINAKTGQLNWNKQVANYKKGYSFSSGPIVANGVIVQGATGCSKAQPGGCFITGHDPATGAEIWRVNTIARGDTPEGNSWNGVPLASRHGGSAWISGSYDPDTNLILIGVGQPYPWNMEMAGLKPKISDLRVSNDALYTNSTLAIDANTGEIKWYHQYLPTDGLDLDYVYERVLIDLPFNGKMRKQVVTTGKIGIIESVDRTTGEWLWAKETVRQNIVLSWDKKTGKKTINPDTFPVAGETTVNCPADPGAHAWQPAGYSPLTKAMYVPTVEFCSNTTVKTLDPGEIYTGGGMQTYSRVEHPDGDSNIGQIFAINMTDQSELWQYRQRAPLTSSTLPTGGGVVFVGSMDRYFLAFDDTTGEKLWSSGKLSNALESFPITYTAGGKQYVAIMANHKSGLGRLSSITPEIQLPPDNPATLYVFALPN
;
A
#
# COMPACT_ATOMS: atom_id res chain seq x y z
N MET A 1 48.44 27.36 67.24
CA MET A 1 47.33 26.80 68.02
C MET A 1 46.26 26.37 67.07
N LEU A 2 46.25 25.13 66.88
CA LEU A 2 45.15 24.15 66.97
C LEU A 2 43.91 24.53 66.13
N ASN A 3 43.74 24.01 64.92
CA ASN A 3 43.31 22.65 64.63
C ASN A 3 41.80 22.44 64.59
N LYS A 4 41.25 22.07 63.50
CA LYS A 4 40.63 20.74 63.33
C LYS A 4 40.22 20.56 61.88
N LEU A 5 40.78 19.55 61.24
CA LEU A 5 40.23 18.89 60.03
C LEU A 5 38.85 18.33 60.38
N ILE A 6 37.89 18.55 59.50
CA ILE A 6 36.72 17.70 59.38
C ILE A 6 36.55 17.32 57.91
N ASN A 7 36.80 16.06 57.65
CA ASN A 7 36.52 15.40 56.36
C ASN A 7 35.01 15.31 56.16
N SER A 8 34.50 15.96 55.14
CA SER A 8 33.13 15.73 54.64
C SER A 8 33.22 14.89 53.38
N ILE A 9 32.91 13.62 53.50
CA ILE A 9 32.70 12.70 52.37
C ILE A 9 31.38 13.11 51.72
N LEU A 10 31.44 13.69 50.52
CA LEU A 10 30.28 13.92 49.68
C LEU A 10 29.94 12.60 48.93
N LEU A 11 28.90 11.90 49.38
CA LEU A 11 28.31 10.82 48.61
C LEU A 11 27.56 11.46 47.42
N LEU A 12 28.08 11.35 46.21
CA LEU A 12 27.32 11.59 45.00
C LEU A 12 26.36 10.41 44.78
N ALA A 13 25.10 10.60 45.11
CA ALA A 13 24.02 9.73 44.64
C ALA A 13 23.75 10.09 43.17
N VAL A 14 24.25 9.26 42.26
CA VAL A 14 23.85 9.28 40.85
C VAL A 14 22.41 8.77 40.79
N MET A 15 21.42 9.67 40.74
CA MET A 15 20.07 9.31 40.32
C MET A 15 20.10 8.98 38.82
N ALA A 16 20.09 7.71 38.49
CA ALA A 16 19.73 7.23 37.17
C ALA A 16 18.24 7.53 36.97
N PHE A 17 17.92 8.61 36.27
CA PHE A 17 16.59 8.79 35.70
C PHE A 17 16.44 7.77 34.57
N GLY A 18 15.92 6.60 34.92
CA GLY A 18 15.33 5.71 33.95
C GLY A 18 14.06 6.40 33.44
N VAL A 19 14.08 6.88 32.21
CA VAL A 19 12.86 7.23 31.49
C VAL A 19 12.15 5.91 31.21
N SER A 20 11.32 5.48 32.16
CA SER A 20 10.30 4.48 31.93
C SER A 20 9.21 5.15 31.14
N GLY A 21 9.12 4.90 29.84
CA GLY A 21 7.91 5.11 29.07
C GLY A 21 6.77 4.44 29.85
N GLY A 22 5.78 5.23 30.25
CA GLY A 22 4.69 4.75 31.09
C GLY A 22 3.86 3.74 30.31
N LEU A 23 4.03 2.46 30.63
CA LEU A 23 3.03 1.45 30.38
C LEU A 23 1.83 1.81 31.25
N VAL A 24 0.71 2.21 30.65
CA VAL A 24 -0.58 2.12 31.29
C VAL A 24 -0.78 0.62 31.50
N ALA A 25 -0.88 0.17 32.74
CA ALA A 25 -1.13 -1.24 33.05
C ALA A 25 -2.51 -1.59 32.48
N ALA A 26 -2.51 -2.27 31.35
CA ALA A 26 -3.69 -2.82 30.74
C ALA A 26 -4.07 -4.12 31.45
N ASP A 27 -5.35 -4.37 31.58
CA ASP A 27 -5.83 -5.72 31.84
C ASP A 27 -5.39 -6.58 30.67
N ALA A 28 -4.60 -7.64 30.94
CA ALA A 28 -4.10 -8.52 29.90
C ALA A 28 -5.29 -9.11 29.12
N ILE A 29 -5.18 -9.17 27.80
CA ILE A 29 -6.18 -9.84 26.96
C ILE A 29 -6.01 -11.35 27.17
N ASP A 30 -6.80 -11.95 28.04
CA ASP A 30 -6.61 -13.34 28.44
C ASP A 30 -6.98 -14.34 27.32
N ASP A 31 -7.88 -13.97 26.40
CA ASP A 31 -8.54 -14.89 25.48
C ASP A 31 -8.15 -14.78 23.99
N ILE A 32 -7.14 -13.96 23.62
CA ILE A 32 -6.72 -13.90 22.22
C ILE A 32 -5.97 -15.18 21.81
N THR A 33 -6.43 -15.81 20.74
CA THR A 33 -5.87 -17.05 20.20
C THR A 33 -4.60 -16.78 19.39
N PRO A 34 -3.50 -17.56 19.52
CA PRO A 34 -2.33 -17.41 18.67
C PRO A 34 -2.66 -17.65 17.20
N VAL A 35 -2.28 -16.70 16.32
CA VAL A 35 -2.57 -16.77 14.89
C VAL A 35 -1.64 -17.74 14.18
N THR A 36 -2.20 -18.70 13.44
CA THR A 36 -1.47 -19.74 12.69
C THR A 36 -1.51 -19.47 11.18
N ASP A 37 -0.66 -20.20 10.41
CA ASP A 37 -0.71 -20.16 8.94
C ASP A 37 -2.08 -20.56 8.40
N GLU A 38 -2.76 -21.54 9.03
CA GLU A 38 -4.12 -21.96 8.65
C GLU A 38 -5.14 -20.83 8.86
N MET A 39 -5.04 -20.09 9.96
CA MET A 39 -5.91 -18.93 10.21
C MET A 39 -5.63 -17.78 9.24
N LEU A 40 -4.39 -17.58 8.80
CA LEU A 40 -4.06 -16.58 7.77
C LEU A 40 -4.57 -16.99 6.37
N LEU A 41 -4.64 -18.30 6.11
CA LEU A 41 -5.21 -18.85 4.88
C LEU A 41 -6.74 -18.76 4.89
N ASN A 42 -7.36 -19.19 5.99
CA ASN A 42 -8.81 -19.28 6.19
C ASN A 42 -9.20 -18.59 7.50
N PRO A 43 -9.18 -17.25 7.58
CA PRO A 43 -9.55 -16.55 8.79
C PRO A 43 -11.04 -16.73 9.11
N SER A 44 -11.39 -16.69 10.40
CA SER A 44 -12.77 -16.55 10.84
C SER A 44 -13.47 -15.40 10.10
N ASP A 45 -14.75 -15.57 9.80
CA ASP A 45 -15.50 -14.54 9.04
C ASP A 45 -15.47 -13.16 9.72
N GLY A 46 -15.44 -13.16 11.06
CA GLY A 46 -15.37 -11.95 11.87
C GLY A 46 -13.99 -11.33 12.00
N ASP A 47 -12.93 -12.00 11.56
CA ASP A 47 -11.55 -11.54 11.68
C ASP A 47 -11.04 -10.83 10.42
N TRP A 48 -10.05 -9.93 10.64
CA TRP A 48 -9.31 -9.25 9.58
C TRP A 48 -7.81 -9.28 9.92
N LEU A 49 -7.12 -10.39 9.55
CA LEU A 49 -5.79 -10.72 10.07
C LEU A 49 -4.62 -10.12 9.30
N MET A 50 -4.84 -9.55 8.13
CA MET A 50 -3.79 -8.92 7.32
C MET A 50 -4.35 -7.78 6.46
N TRP A 51 -3.49 -7.07 5.73
CA TRP A 51 -3.82 -5.86 4.98
C TRP A 51 -5.02 -5.98 4.01
N ARG A 52 -5.27 -7.17 3.44
CA ARG A 52 -6.41 -7.45 2.54
C ARG A 52 -7.25 -8.65 3.00
N ARG A 53 -7.25 -8.96 4.29
CA ARG A 53 -7.92 -10.06 4.98
C ARG A 53 -7.32 -11.43 4.71
N THR A 54 -7.11 -11.82 3.47
CA THR A 54 -6.65 -13.15 3.03
C THR A 54 -5.43 -13.05 2.11
N TYR A 55 -4.70 -14.14 1.94
CA TYR A 55 -3.48 -14.21 1.14
C TYR A 55 -3.68 -13.88 -0.35
N ASP A 56 -4.88 -14.11 -0.88
CA ASP A 56 -5.24 -13.79 -2.26
C ASP A 56 -5.40 -12.30 -2.57
N GLY A 57 -5.37 -11.46 -1.54
CA GLY A 57 -5.43 -10.02 -1.71
C GLY A 57 -6.80 -9.48 -2.15
N TRP A 58 -7.88 -10.25 -2.00
CA TRP A 58 -9.22 -9.86 -2.47
C TRP A 58 -9.78 -8.64 -1.76
N GLY A 59 -9.44 -8.45 -0.47
CA GLY A 59 -10.06 -7.39 0.34
C GLY A 59 -11.58 -7.57 0.45
N TYR A 60 -12.04 -8.79 0.45
CA TYR A 60 -13.42 -9.22 0.54
C TYR A 60 -13.71 -9.78 1.93
N SER A 61 -14.91 -9.55 2.43
CA SER A 61 -15.43 -10.21 3.64
C SER A 61 -16.69 -11.00 3.31
N PRO A 62 -16.85 -12.23 3.80
CA PRO A 62 -18.07 -13.02 3.61
C PRO A 62 -19.22 -12.55 4.49
N LEU A 63 -19.02 -11.62 5.43
CA LEU A 63 -20.05 -11.11 6.33
C LEU A 63 -21.20 -10.47 5.56
N ASP A 64 -22.45 -10.72 5.99
CA ASP A 64 -23.70 -10.35 5.30
C ASP A 64 -24.78 -9.76 6.21
N GLN A 65 -24.52 -9.59 7.52
CA GLN A 65 -25.47 -8.89 8.41
C GLN A 65 -25.79 -7.48 7.89
N ILE A 66 -24.74 -6.76 7.41
CA ILE A 66 -24.90 -5.51 6.67
C ILE A 66 -25.02 -5.86 5.20
N ASN A 67 -26.17 -5.57 4.60
CA ASN A 67 -26.51 -5.96 3.24
C ASN A 67 -27.29 -4.87 2.49
N LYS A 68 -27.61 -5.12 1.22
CA LYS A 68 -28.35 -4.16 0.36
C LYS A 68 -29.65 -3.68 0.96
N GLY A 69 -30.35 -4.51 1.74
CA GLY A 69 -31.66 -4.20 2.31
C GLY A 69 -31.61 -3.29 3.54
N ASN A 70 -30.47 -3.22 4.24
CA ASN A 70 -30.35 -2.50 5.52
C ASN A 70 -29.16 -1.55 5.62
N VAL A 71 -28.26 -1.51 4.65
CA VAL A 71 -27.06 -0.65 4.68
C VAL A 71 -27.40 0.83 4.83
N SER A 72 -28.59 1.26 4.38
CA SER A 72 -29.10 2.64 4.56
C SER A 72 -29.34 3.02 6.02
N GLU A 73 -29.42 2.05 6.92
CA GLU A 73 -29.63 2.24 8.36
C GLU A 73 -28.33 2.39 9.14
N LEU A 74 -27.15 2.23 8.50
CA LEU A 74 -25.84 2.34 9.16
C LEU A 74 -25.67 3.66 9.90
N LYS A 75 -25.22 3.58 11.13
CA LYS A 75 -24.89 4.72 12.01
C LYS A 75 -23.50 4.58 12.58
N LEU A 76 -22.91 5.70 12.96
CA LEU A 76 -21.68 5.71 13.73
C LEU A 76 -21.92 4.96 15.05
N ALA A 77 -21.15 3.90 15.28
CA ALA A 77 -21.16 3.14 16.53
C ALA A 77 -20.18 3.77 17.54
N TRP A 78 -18.95 3.98 17.12
CA TRP A 78 -17.93 4.63 17.90
C TRP A 78 -16.85 5.25 17.00
N ALA A 79 -15.98 6.08 17.57
CA ALA A 79 -14.83 6.66 16.87
C ALA A 79 -13.64 6.77 17.82
N TRP A 80 -12.43 6.61 17.27
CA TRP A 80 -11.18 6.73 18.00
C TRP A 80 -10.30 7.83 17.40
N GLY A 81 -9.91 8.82 18.21
CA GLY A 81 -8.98 9.86 17.82
C GLY A 81 -7.55 9.36 17.90
N MET A 82 -6.82 9.38 16.79
CA MET A 82 -5.41 9.00 16.78
C MET A 82 -4.51 10.19 17.07
N SER A 83 -3.37 9.96 17.72
CA SER A 83 -2.39 11.02 18.00
C SER A 83 -2.02 11.80 16.74
N PRO A 84 -1.66 13.08 16.87
CA PRO A 84 -1.11 13.85 15.77
C PRO A 84 0.08 13.09 15.16
N GLY A 85 0.14 13.07 13.84
CA GLY A 85 1.17 12.39 13.09
C GLY A 85 1.07 12.77 11.63
N GLY A 86 1.90 12.15 10.78
CA GLY A 86 1.84 12.35 9.34
C GLY A 86 0.66 11.61 8.69
N ARG A 87 0.73 11.45 7.39
CA ARG A 87 -0.25 10.71 6.59
C ARG A 87 -0.33 9.25 7.06
N THR A 88 -1.55 8.75 7.27
CA THR A 88 -1.81 7.33 7.48
C THR A 88 -2.68 6.76 6.36
N GLN A 89 -2.36 5.54 5.92
CA GLN A 89 -3.11 4.78 4.92
C GLN A 89 -3.35 3.37 5.47
N GLU A 90 -3.56 3.31 6.76
CA GLU A 90 -3.53 2.09 7.54
C GLU A 90 -4.74 1.20 7.28
N THR A 91 -4.50 -0.12 7.41
CA THR A 91 -5.51 -1.16 7.60
C THR A 91 -5.46 -1.61 9.04
N PRO A 92 -6.51 -1.46 9.84
CA PRO A 92 -6.62 -2.12 11.13
C PRO A 92 -6.54 -3.64 10.99
N VAL A 93 -5.96 -4.32 11.97
CA VAL A 93 -6.06 -5.78 12.13
C VAL A 93 -7.07 -6.05 13.23
N VAL A 94 -7.99 -6.99 13.00
CA VAL A 94 -8.97 -7.42 14.00
C VAL A 94 -8.87 -8.93 14.19
N HIS A 95 -8.74 -9.34 15.45
CA HIS A 95 -8.68 -10.74 15.86
C HIS A 95 -9.32 -10.93 17.23
N ASP A 96 -10.20 -11.94 17.35
CA ASP A 96 -10.89 -12.28 18.60
C ASP A 96 -11.55 -11.06 19.30
N GLY A 97 -12.12 -10.14 18.52
CA GLY A 97 -12.78 -8.95 19.05
C GLY A 97 -11.84 -7.82 19.49
N ILE A 98 -10.54 -7.95 19.25
CA ILE A 98 -9.54 -6.91 19.52
C ILE A 98 -9.11 -6.27 18.19
N MET A 99 -9.10 -4.93 18.15
CA MET A 99 -8.64 -4.16 17.01
C MET A 99 -7.27 -3.53 17.28
N PHE A 100 -6.32 -3.83 16.43
CA PHE A 100 -4.97 -3.25 16.49
C PHE A 100 -4.83 -2.14 15.45
N VAL A 101 -4.50 -0.94 15.91
CA VAL A 101 -4.30 0.24 15.06
C VAL A 101 -2.91 0.83 15.28
N GLN A 102 -2.42 1.57 14.28
CA GLN A 102 -1.13 2.23 14.31
C GLN A 102 -1.22 3.59 13.64
N ASN A 103 -0.67 4.63 14.25
CA ASN A 103 -0.55 5.93 13.62
C ASN A 103 0.80 6.07 12.86
N SER A 104 0.97 7.19 12.16
CA SER A 104 2.18 7.45 11.36
C SER A 104 3.44 7.76 12.17
N SER A 105 3.33 8.02 13.47
CA SER A 105 4.46 8.15 14.41
C SER A 105 4.80 6.84 15.11
N HIS A 106 4.15 5.74 14.73
CA HIS A 106 4.32 4.40 15.31
C HIS A 106 3.85 4.25 16.76
N LEU A 107 2.81 4.98 17.16
CA LEU A 107 1.99 4.62 18.31
C LEU A 107 1.08 3.45 17.89
N ILE A 108 1.25 2.30 18.52
CA ILE A 108 0.48 1.09 18.30
C ILE A 108 -0.50 0.93 19.47
N GLN A 109 -1.76 0.67 19.17
CA GLN A 109 -2.82 0.57 20.16
C GLN A 109 -3.68 -0.66 19.92
N ALA A 110 -4.08 -1.34 21.00
CA ALA A 110 -5.12 -2.35 21.00
C ALA A 110 -6.40 -1.76 21.59
N LEU A 111 -7.50 -1.92 20.88
CA LEU A 111 -8.82 -1.43 21.24
C LEU A 111 -9.80 -2.59 21.33
N ASP A 112 -10.77 -2.52 22.23
CA ASP A 112 -11.97 -3.35 22.16
C ASP A 112 -12.72 -3.00 20.87
N ALA A 113 -12.83 -3.96 19.96
CA ALA A 113 -13.44 -3.74 18.66
C ALA A 113 -14.94 -3.46 18.71
N SER A 114 -15.62 -3.75 19.84
CA SER A 114 -17.05 -3.53 20.01
C SER A 114 -17.41 -2.09 20.38
N ASN A 115 -16.52 -1.37 21.09
CA ASN A 115 -16.83 -0.05 21.67
C ASN A 115 -15.70 0.99 21.51
N GLY A 116 -14.48 0.56 21.15
CA GLY A 116 -13.33 1.42 20.96
C GLY A 116 -12.53 1.74 22.23
N ASP A 117 -12.81 1.07 23.36
CA ASP A 117 -12.04 1.27 24.59
C ASP A 117 -10.59 0.82 24.42
N LEU A 118 -9.66 1.66 24.90
CA LEU A 118 -8.23 1.37 24.86
C LEU A 118 -7.89 0.26 25.85
N ILE A 119 -7.23 -0.79 25.35
CA ILE A 119 -6.76 -1.92 26.16
C ILE A 119 -5.29 -1.72 26.54
N TRP A 120 -4.43 -1.49 25.53
CA TRP A 120 -3.03 -1.14 25.75
C TRP A 120 -2.49 -0.28 24.61
N GLU A 121 -1.38 0.40 24.86
CA GLU A 121 -0.63 1.12 23.82
C GLU A 121 0.87 0.91 23.97
N TYR A 122 1.56 0.96 22.83
CA TYR A 122 3.00 0.94 22.73
C TYR A 122 3.47 2.10 21.84
N ASP A 123 4.21 3.03 22.43
CA ASP A 123 4.78 4.17 21.72
C ASP A 123 6.23 3.84 21.32
N TYR A 124 6.46 3.74 20.00
CA TYR A 124 7.79 3.52 19.46
C TYR A 124 8.49 4.87 19.29
N ASP A 125 9.64 5.03 19.96
CA ASP A 125 10.46 6.23 19.87
C ASP A 125 11.16 6.29 18.49
N LEU A 126 10.41 6.82 17.50
CA LEU A 126 10.90 7.01 16.13
C LEU A 126 11.89 8.18 16.12
N PRO A 127 13.13 8.02 15.58
CA PRO A 127 14.08 9.12 15.49
C PRO A 127 13.50 10.36 14.82
N ASP A 128 13.76 11.56 15.38
CA ASP A 128 13.24 12.84 14.90
C ASP A 128 13.54 13.13 13.44
N ASP A 129 14.66 12.62 12.93
CA ASP A 129 15.07 12.77 11.54
C ASP A 129 14.52 11.67 10.61
N ALA A 130 13.72 10.73 11.14
CA ALA A 130 13.03 9.74 10.34
C ALA A 130 11.74 10.32 9.72
N ARG A 131 11.32 9.76 8.59
CA ARG A 131 10.09 10.19 7.93
C ARG A 131 8.87 9.68 8.68
N THR A 132 7.85 10.54 8.90
CA THR A 132 6.60 10.22 9.61
C THR A 132 5.40 10.00 8.67
N GLN A 133 5.60 9.38 7.52
CA GLN A 133 4.53 9.25 6.51
C GLN A 133 4.35 7.81 6.03
N GLY A 134 3.09 7.46 5.67
CA GLY A 134 2.79 6.28 4.88
C GLY A 134 2.87 4.95 5.61
N VAL A 135 2.37 4.88 6.84
CA VAL A 135 2.08 3.58 7.49
C VAL A 135 0.86 2.97 6.80
N ARG A 136 0.90 1.67 6.43
CA ARG A 136 -0.18 1.02 5.69
C ARG A 136 -0.76 -0.22 6.35
N SER A 137 0.05 -1.06 6.92
CA SER A 137 -0.47 -2.25 7.63
C SER A 137 0.58 -2.83 8.58
N LYS A 138 0.16 -3.84 9.30
CA LYS A 138 0.94 -4.70 10.18
C LYS A 138 0.56 -6.15 9.90
N ALA A 139 1.35 -7.11 10.39
CA ALA A 139 0.98 -8.51 10.43
C ALA A 139 0.72 -8.96 11.86
N ILE A 140 -0.09 -10.01 12.01
CA ILE A 140 -0.26 -10.74 13.27
C ILE A 140 0.11 -12.21 13.03
N TYR A 141 0.93 -12.80 13.90
CA TYR A 141 1.34 -14.20 13.81
C TYR A 141 1.79 -14.74 15.16
N GLY A 142 1.33 -15.94 15.51
CA GLY A 142 1.43 -16.41 16.89
C GLY A 142 0.75 -15.42 17.83
N ASP A 143 1.40 -15.10 18.93
CA ASP A 143 0.97 -14.08 19.88
C ASP A 143 1.51 -12.67 19.54
N ASN A 144 1.96 -12.42 18.30
CA ASN A 144 2.77 -11.25 18.01
C ASN A 144 2.19 -10.39 16.90
N LEU A 145 2.21 -9.07 17.11
CA LEU A 145 2.13 -8.08 16.06
C LEU A 145 3.51 -7.81 15.50
N ILE A 146 3.64 -7.84 14.18
CA ILE A 146 4.88 -7.52 13.47
C ILE A 146 4.72 -6.16 12.81
N ILE A 147 5.54 -5.21 13.22
CA ILE A 147 5.48 -3.80 12.81
C ILE A 147 6.73 -3.45 12.01
N ALA A 148 6.53 -2.85 10.84
CA ALA A 148 7.62 -2.28 10.05
C ALA A 148 7.70 -0.76 10.29
N THR A 149 8.88 -0.23 10.60
CA THR A 149 9.05 1.17 10.99
C THR A 149 9.72 2.02 9.92
N ARG A 150 9.52 3.34 10.02
CA ARG A 150 10.05 4.30 9.05
C ARG A 150 11.58 4.47 9.12
N ASP A 151 12.22 4.07 10.20
CA ASP A 151 13.67 3.98 10.35
C ASP A 151 14.24 2.60 9.96
N ALA A 152 13.47 1.84 9.15
CA ALA A 152 13.84 0.55 8.56
C ALA A 152 14.16 -0.55 9.58
N ARG A 153 13.27 -0.69 10.58
CA ARG A 153 13.31 -1.78 11.57
C ARG A 153 12.06 -2.65 11.47
N LEU A 154 12.16 -3.85 11.97
CA LEU A 154 11.02 -4.71 12.30
C LEU A 154 10.94 -4.85 13.82
N LEU A 155 9.74 -4.72 14.34
CA LEU A 155 9.40 -4.92 15.75
C LEU A 155 8.46 -6.12 15.88
N SER A 156 8.60 -6.90 16.95
CA SER A 156 7.58 -7.84 17.40
C SER A 156 7.06 -7.38 18.75
N ILE A 157 5.76 -7.18 18.83
CA ILE A 157 5.04 -6.74 20.03
C ILE A 157 4.07 -7.83 20.39
N ASN A 158 4.04 -8.24 21.65
CA ASN A 158 3.07 -9.22 22.14
C ASN A 158 1.65 -8.65 22.03
N ALA A 159 0.77 -9.31 21.29
CA ALA A 159 -0.58 -8.83 21.01
C ALA A 159 -1.47 -8.75 22.26
N LYS A 160 -1.20 -9.57 23.28
CA LYS A 160 -1.96 -9.58 24.56
C LYS A 160 -1.57 -8.43 25.48
N THR A 161 -0.28 -8.08 25.51
CA THR A 161 0.26 -7.20 26.56
C THR A 161 0.84 -5.89 26.05
N GLY A 162 1.00 -5.70 24.74
CA GLY A 162 1.70 -4.57 24.17
C GLY A 162 3.20 -4.54 24.42
N GLN A 163 3.79 -5.58 25.02
CA GLN A 163 5.22 -5.62 25.34
C GLN A 163 6.07 -5.93 24.10
N LEU A 164 7.20 -5.25 23.97
CA LEU A 164 8.17 -5.51 22.93
C LEU A 164 8.90 -6.82 23.16
N ASN A 165 8.83 -7.76 22.20
CA ASN A 165 9.58 -9.02 22.25
C ASN A 165 10.96 -8.88 21.61
N TRP A 166 11.04 -8.30 20.41
CA TRP A 166 12.29 -8.02 19.74
C TRP A 166 12.18 -6.81 18.81
N ASN A 167 13.34 -6.19 18.52
CA ASN A 167 13.50 -5.04 17.64
C ASN A 167 14.74 -5.24 16.78
N LYS A 168 14.58 -5.35 15.45
CA LYS A 168 15.67 -5.65 14.50
C LYS A 168 15.86 -4.55 13.49
N GLN A 169 17.09 -4.02 13.43
CA GLN A 169 17.49 -3.13 12.33
C GLN A 169 17.70 -3.96 11.06
N VAL A 170 16.93 -3.67 10.02
CA VAL A 170 17.04 -4.35 8.70
C VAL A 170 17.92 -3.55 7.75
N ALA A 171 17.79 -2.22 7.77
CA ALA A 171 18.61 -1.34 6.94
C ALA A 171 18.90 -0.01 7.64
N ASN A 172 19.90 0.73 7.15
CA ASN A 172 20.24 2.02 7.71
C ASN A 172 19.39 3.13 7.08
N TYR A 173 18.41 3.66 7.83
CA TYR A 173 17.52 4.72 7.36
C TYR A 173 18.23 6.03 7.01
N LYS A 174 19.37 6.35 7.66
CA LYS A 174 20.18 7.54 7.34
C LYS A 174 20.79 7.47 5.93
N LYS A 175 20.84 6.29 5.35
CA LYS A 175 21.19 6.09 3.95
C LYS A 175 19.97 6.18 3.02
N GLY A 176 18.76 6.45 3.50
CA GLY A 176 17.56 6.65 2.73
C GLY A 176 16.60 5.45 2.67
N TYR A 177 16.93 4.32 3.29
CA TYR A 177 16.00 3.19 3.41
C TYR A 177 14.88 3.48 4.40
N SER A 178 13.70 2.97 4.12
CA SER A 178 12.54 3.09 4.99
C SER A 178 11.56 1.94 4.72
N PHE A 179 10.61 1.72 5.63
CA PHE A 179 9.48 0.81 5.39
C PHE A 179 8.17 1.60 5.42
N SER A 180 7.33 1.42 4.43
CA SER A 180 6.02 2.07 4.33
C SER A 180 4.89 1.09 4.00
N SER A 181 5.22 -0.12 3.51
CA SER A 181 4.32 -1.27 3.50
C SER A 181 4.25 -1.87 4.91
N GLY A 182 3.19 -2.64 5.18
CA GLY A 182 3.24 -3.60 6.28
C GLY A 182 3.87 -4.91 5.85
N PRO A 183 4.40 -5.70 6.78
CA PRO A 183 4.84 -7.06 6.49
C PRO A 183 3.63 -7.97 6.23
N ILE A 184 3.87 -9.08 5.54
CA ILE A 184 2.99 -10.26 5.55
C ILE A 184 3.78 -11.43 6.14
N VAL A 185 3.07 -12.43 6.69
CA VAL A 185 3.69 -13.69 7.05
C VAL A 185 3.23 -14.74 6.05
N ALA A 186 4.16 -15.40 5.39
CA ALA A 186 3.90 -16.39 4.34
C ALA A 186 4.70 -17.67 4.65
N ASN A 187 4.02 -18.78 4.88
CA ASN A 187 4.65 -20.06 5.25
C ASN A 187 5.66 -19.92 6.40
N GLY A 188 5.26 -19.23 7.48
CA GLY A 188 6.11 -19.02 8.66
C GLY A 188 7.29 -18.05 8.44
N VAL A 189 7.31 -17.26 7.36
CA VAL A 189 8.34 -16.26 7.07
C VAL A 189 7.72 -14.86 7.02
N ILE A 190 8.25 -13.91 7.80
CA ILE A 190 7.89 -12.50 7.71
C ILE A 190 8.52 -11.92 6.45
N VAL A 191 7.72 -11.37 5.55
CA VAL A 191 8.17 -10.75 4.29
C VAL A 191 7.97 -9.25 4.32
N GLN A 192 9.04 -8.49 4.07
CA GLN A 192 9.02 -7.03 4.11
C GLN A 192 9.74 -6.41 2.91
N GLY A 193 9.05 -5.51 2.20
CA GLY A 193 9.62 -4.71 1.12
C GLY A 193 10.22 -3.39 1.63
N ALA A 194 11.35 -2.97 1.04
CA ALA A 194 11.99 -1.69 1.32
C ALA A 194 11.54 -0.59 0.36
N THR A 195 11.61 0.65 0.84
CA THR A 195 11.35 1.88 0.06
C THR A 195 12.41 2.95 0.34
N GLY A 196 12.38 4.04 -0.40
CA GLY A 196 13.26 5.19 -0.20
C GLY A 196 14.67 5.05 -0.79
N CYS A 197 14.93 4.06 -1.58
CA CYS A 197 16.23 3.67 -2.12
C CYS A 197 16.69 4.58 -3.28
N SER A 198 16.84 5.84 -3.00
CA SER A 198 16.93 6.87 -4.04
C SER A 198 18.26 7.62 -4.13
N LYS A 199 19.04 7.74 -3.05
CA LYS A 199 20.19 8.67 -3.09
C LYS A 199 21.57 8.05 -2.91
N ALA A 200 21.71 7.16 -2.00
CA ALA A 200 23.03 6.75 -1.55
C ALA A 200 23.23 5.24 -1.61
N GLN A 201 22.37 4.56 -2.34
CA GLN A 201 22.27 3.11 -2.31
C GLN A 201 22.55 2.51 -3.68
N PRO A 202 23.77 2.06 -3.92
CA PRO A 202 24.07 1.28 -5.12
C PRO A 202 23.16 0.05 -5.19
N GLY A 203 22.43 -0.10 -6.32
CA GLY A 203 21.60 -1.26 -6.58
C GLY A 203 20.20 -1.26 -5.98
N GLY A 204 19.69 -0.09 -5.61
CA GLY A 204 18.26 0.12 -5.30
C GLY A 204 17.75 -0.58 -4.06
N CYS A 205 16.46 -0.91 -4.07
CA CYS A 205 15.75 -1.54 -2.96
C CYS A 205 15.91 -3.06 -2.89
N PHE A 206 15.24 -3.64 -1.90
CA PHE A 206 15.25 -5.08 -1.63
C PHE A 206 13.93 -5.52 -0.97
N ILE A 207 13.73 -6.83 -0.95
CA ILE A 207 12.70 -7.51 -0.18
C ILE A 207 13.41 -8.51 0.72
N THR A 208 12.95 -8.67 1.97
CA THR A 208 13.59 -9.55 2.95
C THR A 208 12.58 -10.53 3.54
N GLY A 209 13.07 -11.73 3.87
CA GLY A 209 12.37 -12.72 4.68
C GLY A 209 13.02 -12.86 6.06
N HIS A 210 12.20 -12.94 7.12
CA HIS A 210 12.68 -13.01 8.49
C HIS A 210 11.97 -14.11 9.28
N ASP A 211 12.66 -14.66 10.25
CA ASP A 211 12.14 -15.59 11.24
C ASP A 211 11.20 -14.88 12.23
N PRO A 212 9.94 -15.29 12.40
CA PRO A 212 8.99 -14.61 13.27
C PRO A 212 9.35 -14.62 14.76
N ALA A 213 10.04 -15.66 15.23
CA ALA A 213 10.37 -15.80 16.64
C ALA A 213 11.52 -14.87 17.05
N THR A 214 12.46 -14.61 16.15
CA THR A 214 13.72 -13.91 16.47
C THR A 214 13.94 -12.61 15.69
N GLY A 215 13.18 -12.39 14.60
CA GLY A 215 13.41 -11.31 13.64
C GLY A 215 14.69 -11.47 12.81
N ALA A 216 15.38 -12.61 12.88
CA ALA A 216 16.60 -12.86 12.12
C ALA A 216 16.30 -12.90 10.61
N GLU A 217 17.12 -12.22 9.80
CA GLU A 217 16.98 -12.28 8.34
C GLU A 217 17.36 -13.66 7.83
N ILE A 218 16.45 -14.29 7.08
CA ILE A 218 16.64 -15.61 6.45
C ILE A 218 17.17 -15.42 5.03
N TRP A 219 16.56 -14.49 4.28
CA TRP A 219 16.95 -14.20 2.91
C TRP A 219 16.71 -12.72 2.55
N ARG A 220 17.43 -12.28 1.50
CA ARG A 220 17.28 -10.95 0.91
C ARG A 220 17.36 -11.04 -0.60
N VAL A 221 16.40 -10.43 -1.30
CA VAL A 221 16.38 -10.34 -2.75
C VAL A 221 16.40 -8.87 -3.18
N ASN A 222 17.23 -8.55 -4.19
CA ASN A 222 17.31 -7.19 -4.72
C ASN A 222 16.22 -6.96 -5.77
N THR A 223 15.59 -5.80 -5.73
CA THR A 223 14.54 -5.40 -6.68
C THR A 223 15.08 -4.74 -7.95
N ILE A 224 16.40 -4.56 -8.02
CA ILE A 224 17.16 -4.07 -9.18
C ILE A 224 18.06 -5.20 -9.66
N ALA A 225 17.95 -5.56 -10.93
CA ALA A 225 18.76 -6.60 -11.54
C ALA A 225 20.25 -6.24 -11.56
N ARG A 226 21.09 -7.22 -11.29
CA ARG A 226 22.55 -7.09 -11.11
C ARG A 226 23.29 -8.16 -11.93
N GLY A 227 24.61 -7.95 -12.07
CA GLY A 227 25.49 -8.90 -12.73
C GLY A 227 25.44 -8.83 -14.25
N ASP A 228 26.15 -9.77 -14.87
CA ASP A 228 26.25 -9.95 -16.32
C ASP A 228 25.24 -11.03 -16.77
N THR A 229 23.97 -10.69 -16.66
CA THR A 229 22.83 -11.51 -17.06
C THR A 229 21.94 -10.68 -17.99
N PRO A 230 21.04 -11.30 -18.76
CA PRO A 230 20.08 -10.55 -19.58
C PRO A 230 19.32 -9.49 -18.78
N GLU A 231 18.90 -9.81 -17.54
CA GLU A 231 18.21 -8.89 -16.64
C GLU A 231 19.13 -7.74 -16.21
N GLY A 232 20.36 -8.04 -15.80
CA GLY A 232 21.35 -7.04 -15.40
C GLY A 232 21.74 -6.11 -16.55
N ASN A 233 21.77 -6.64 -17.78
CA ASN A 233 22.08 -5.91 -19.00
C ASN A 233 20.92 -5.00 -19.46
N SER A 234 19.70 -5.20 -18.94
CA SER A 234 18.54 -4.34 -19.24
C SER A 234 18.71 -2.88 -18.78
N TRP A 235 19.73 -2.58 -18.00
CA TRP A 235 20.09 -1.23 -17.54
C TRP A 235 20.98 -0.45 -18.52
N ASN A 236 21.08 -0.89 -19.78
CA ASN A 236 21.79 -0.18 -20.85
C ASN A 236 23.23 0.27 -20.49
N GLY A 237 23.94 -0.57 -19.72
CA GLY A 237 25.30 -0.27 -19.28
C GLY A 237 25.40 0.69 -18.10
N VAL A 238 24.30 1.14 -17.49
CA VAL A 238 24.33 1.97 -16.27
C VAL A 238 25.04 1.19 -15.16
N PRO A 239 26.12 1.76 -14.56
CA PRO A 239 26.84 1.11 -13.47
C PRO A 239 25.91 0.84 -12.27
N LEU A 240 26.12 -0.25 -11.54
CA LEU A 240 25.31 -0.60 -10.37
C LEU A 240 25.22 0.53 -9.33
N ALA A 241 26.30 1.30 -9.15
CA ALA A 241 26.34 2.44 -8.24
C ALA A 241 25.35 3.56 -8.61
N SER A 242 24.90 3.59 -9.86
CA SER A 242 23.94 4.60 -10.39
C SER A 242 22.55 4.02 -10.62
N ARG A 243 22.31 2.74 -10.32
CA ARG A 243 20.99 2.13 -10.42
C ARG A 243 20.24 2.31 -9.11
N HIS A 244 19.11 3.00 -9.14
CA HIS A 244 18.29 3.33 -7.97
C HIS A 244 16.81 3.04 -8.22
N GLY A 245 16.01 3.06 -7.17
CA GLY A 245 14.56 2.81 -7.24
C GLY A 245 14.22 1.36 -6.93
N GLY A 246 13.17 0.86 -7.58
CA GLY A 246 12.66 -0.49 -7.33
C GLY A 246 12.05 -0.67 -5.95
N SER A 247 11.36 0.34 -5.44
CA SER A 247 10.71 0.29 -4.12
C SER A 247 9.57 -0.72 -4.08
N ALA A 248 9.56 -1.63 -3.10
CA ALA A 248 8.45 -2.52 -2.79
C ALA A 248 7.66 -1.93 -1.60
N TRP A 249 6.82 -0.92 -1.88
CA TRP A 249 6.22 -0.07 -0.85
C TRP A 249 4.74 -0.38 -0.56
N ILE A 250 4.21 -1.43 -1.16
CA ILE A 250 2.91 -2.07 -0.86
C ILE A 250 3.17 -3.53 -0.51
N SER A 251 2.36 -4.08 0.39
CA SER A 251 2.43 -5.49 0.77
C SER A 251 2.04 -6.39 -0.41
N GLY A 252 2.66 -7.57 -0.49
CA GLY A 252 2.36 -8.58 -1.51
C GLY A 252 1.17 -9.46 -1.17
N SER A 253 0.93 -10.44 -2.03
CA SER A 253 0.05 -11.59 -1.82
C SER A 253 0.86 -12.88 -1.78
N TYR A 254 0.29 -13.94 -1.21
CA TYR A 254 0.96 -15.24 -1.11
C TYR A 254 0.09 -16.33 -1.74
N ASP A 255 0.66 -17.14 -2.60
CA ASP A 255 0.02 -18.33 -3.18
C ASP A 255 0.55 -19.59 -2.48
N PRO A 256 -0.21 -20.21 -1.57
CA PRO A 256 0.24 -21.40 -0.84
C PRO A 256 0.41 -22.62 -1.76
N ASP A 257 -0.32 -22.70 -2.88
CA ASP A 257 -0.22 -23.83 -3.83
C ASP A 257 1.14 -23.89 -4.52
N THR A 258 1.76 -22.73 -4.75
CA THR A 258 3.06 -22.63 -5.43
C THR A 258 4.19 -22.21 -4.48
N ASN A 259 3.87 -21.89 -3.23
CA ASN A 259 4.76 -21.27 -2.24
C ASN A 259 5.40 -19.97 -2.75
N LEU A 260 4.65 -19.17 -3.52
CA LEU A 260 5.15 -17.93 -4.11
C LEU A 260 4.54 -16.69 -3.46
N ILE A 261 5.41 -15.75 -3.13
CA ILE A 261 5.04 -14.38 -2.79
C ILE A 261 4.99 -13.59 -4.10
N LEU A 262 3.83 -12.97 -4.38
CA LEU A 262 3.61 -12.09 -5.52
C LEU A 262 3.67 -10.65 -5.02
N ILE A 263 4.75 -9.93 -5.34
CA ILE A 263 4.98 -8.57 -4.82
C ILE A 263 5.33 -7.60 -5.94
N GLY A 264 4.83 -6.37 -5.82
CA GLY A 264 5.09 -5.31 -6.77
C GLY A 264 6.38 -4.57 -6.48
N VAL A 265 7.07 -4.20 -7.55
CA VAL A 265 8.26 -3.35 -7.54
C VAL A 265 7.94 -2.06 -8.30
N GLY A 266 8.26 -0.91 -7.71
CA GLY A 266 8.03 0.41 -8.30
C GLY A 266 9.09 0.82 -9.33
N GLN A 267 9.03 2.08 -9.73
CA GLN A 267 9.80 2.67 -10.81
C GLN A 267 11.31 2.79 -10.51
N PRO A 268 12.15 3.05 -11.56
CA PRO A 268 13.54 3.44 -11.39
C PRO A 268 13.66 4.89 -10.89
N TYR A 269 14.80 5.24 -10.31
CA TYR A 269 15.17 6.61 -9.97
C TYR A 269 16.48 7.00 -10.68
N PRO A 270 16.69 8.29 -11.02
CA PRO A 270 15.70 9.41 -10.98
C PRO A 270 14.62 9.27 -12.07
N TRP A 271 13.52 10.01 -11.95
CA TRP A 271 12.45 10.05 -12.97
C TRP A 271 12.83 10.81 -14.25
N ASN A 272 14.07 11.05 -14.47
CA ASN A 272 14.62 11.57 -15.70
C ASN A 272 15.46 10.47 -16.36
N MET A 273 14.96 9.94 -17.46
CA MET A 273 15.54 8.82 -18.19
C MET A 273 16.94 9.10 -18.68
N GLU A 274 17.20 10.32 -19.13
CA GLU A 274 18.51 10.73 -19.61
C GLU A 274 19.54 10.72 -18.50
N MET A 275 19.18 11.19 -17.31
CA MET A 275 20.03 11.20 -16.13
C MET A 275 20.23 9.81 -15.54
N ALA A 276 19.22 8.93 -15.67
CA ALA A 276 19.33 7.53 -15.31
C ALA A 276 20.21 6.73 -16.30
N GLY A 277 20.67 7.36 -17.40
CA GLY A 277 21.38 6.66 -18.46
C GLY A 277 20.50 5.74 -19.30
N LEU A 278 19.20 5.85 -19.14
CA LEU A 278 18.19 4.97 -19.73
C LEU A 278 17.53 5.62 -20.95
N LYS A 279 18.27 6.35 -21.78
CA LYS A 279 17.72 7.01 -22.97
C LYS A 279 16.92 6.03 -23.82
N PRO A 280 15.59 6.20 -23.95
CA PRO A 280 14.88 5.48 -24.98
C PRO A 280 15.46 5.91 -26.33
N LYS A 281 15.79 4.97 -27.17
CA LYS A 281 16.01 5.29 -28.58
C LYS A 281 14.64 5.67 -29.15
N ILE A 282 14.38 6.95 -29.32
CA ILE A 282 13.10 7.47 -29.87
C ILE A 282 12.76 6.82 -31.21
N SER A 283 13.77 6.35 -31.96
CA SER A 283 13.60 5.58 -33.19
C SER A 283 13.10 4.14 -32.98
N ASP A 284 13.20 3.59 -31.76
CA ASP A 284 12.70 2.27 -31.43
C ASP A 284 11.66 2.39 -30.31
N LEU A 285 10.42 2.70 -30.69
CA LEU A 285 9.26 2.86 -29.80
C LEU A 285 8.93 1.61 -28.96
N ARG A 286 9.72 0.56 -29.13
CA ARG A 286 9.66 -0.66 -28.34
C ARG A 286 10.69 -0.62 -27.24
N VAL A 287 10.34 0.07 -26.16
CA VAL A 287 11.09 -0.06 -24.91
C VAL A 287 10.81 -1.46 -24.38
N SER A 288 11.79 -2.32 -24.41
CA SER A 288 11.65 -3.68 -23.91
C SER A 288 12.59 -3.92 -22.75
N ASN A 289 12.04 -4.31 -21.58
CA ASN A 289 12.78 -4.82 -20.44
C ASN A 289 13.86 -3.86 -19.90
N ASP A 290 13.65 -2.54 -20.02
CA ASP A 290 14.61 -1.58 -19.53
C ASP A 290 14.47 -1.41 -18.01
N ALA A 291 15.60 -1.38 -17.33
CA ALA A 291 15.73 -1.17 -15.89
C ALA A 291 15.02 -2.25 -15.03
N LEU A 292 15.23 -3.55 -15.36
CA LEU A 292 14.66 -4.64 -14.56
C LEU A 292 15.22 -4.63 -13.11
N TYR A 293 14.39 -4.91 -12.10
CA TYR A 293 12.97 -5.36 -12.18
C TYR A 293 11.98 -4.25 -11.85
N THR A 294 12.25 -3.01 -12.19
CA THR A 294 11.32 -1.90 -11.92
C THR A 294 9.97 -2.12 -12.60
N ASN A 295 8.90 -1.61 -12.00
CA ASN A 295 7.51 -1.73 -12.46
C ASN A 295 7.09 -3.16 -12.83
N SER A 296 7.48 -4.13 -12.00
CA SER A 296 7.24 -5.55 -12.22
C SER A 296 6.47 -6.18 -11.06
N THR A 297 5.82 -7.31 -11.34
CA THR A 297 5.58 -8.34 -10.33
C THR A 297 6.80 -9.24 -10.25
N LEU A 298 7.27 -9.48 -9.03
CA LEU A 298 8.20 -10.55 -8.72
C LEU A 298 7.44 -11.70 -8.06
N ALA A 299 7.67 -12.92 -8.52
CA ALA A 299 7.25 -14.15 -7.86
C ALA A 299 8.45 -14.74 -7.14
N ILE A 300 8.40 -14.72 -5.83
CA ILE A 300 9.53 -15.05 -4.95
C ILE A 300 9.15 -16.28 -4.12
N ASP A 301 10.00 -17.29 -4.10
CA ASP A 301 9.85 -18.44 -3.21
C ASP A 301 9.90 -17.96 -1.74
N ALA A 302 8.88 -18.26 -0.96
CA ALA A 302 8.71 -17.76 0.39
C ALA A 302 9.83 -18.21 1.34
N ASN A 303 10.41 -19.38 1.14
CA ASN A 303 11.42 -19.95 2.03
C ASN A 303 12.84 -19.49 1.69
N THR A 304 13.12 -19.27 0.38
CA THR A 304 14.51 -19.06 -0.10
C THR A 304 14.78 -17.66 -0.61
N GLY A 305 13.75 -16.86 -0.93
CA GLY A 305 13.90 -15.57 -1.57
C GLY A 305 14.26 -15.64 -3.06
N GLU A 306 14.26 -16.83 -3.67
CA GLU A 306 14.57 -16.99 -5.09
C GLU A 306 13.46 -16.41 -5.96
N ILE A 307 13.81 -15.55 -6.93
CA ILE A 307 12.88 -15.07 -7.96
C ILE A 307 12.64 -16.22 -8.95
N LYS A 308 11.41 -16.76 -8.97
CA LYS A 308 11.03 -17.84 -9.89
C LYS A 308 10.63 -17.31 -11.25
N TRP A 309 9.96 -16.16 -11.28
CA TRP A 309 9.63 -15.43 -12.49
C TRP A 309 9.36 -13.96 -12.18
N TYR A 310 9.33 -13.13 -13.22
CA TYR A 310 8.90 -11.74 -13.15
C TYR A 310 8.08 -11.37 -14.40
N HIS A 311 7.24 -10.35 -14.27
CA HIS A 311 6.56 -9.71 -15.39
C HIS A 311 6.62 -8.20 -15.24
N GLN A 312 7.19 -7.50 -16.23
CA GLN A 312 7.30 -6.05 -16.23
C GLN A 312 6.13 -5.41 -16.97
N TYR A 313 5.42 -4.51 -16.28
CA TYR A 313 4.23 -3.82 -16.81
C TYR A 313 4.58 -2.54 -17.55
N LEU A 314 5.52 -1.77 -17.07
CA LEU A 314 5.96 -0.51 -17.66
C LEU A 314 7.49 -0.44 -17.61
N PRO A 315 8.17 -0.67 -18.76
CA PRO A 315 9.60 -0.47 -18.83
C PRO A 315 9.95 1.02 -18.81
N THR A 316 11.12 1.35 -18.29
CA THR A 316 11.75 2.68 -18.39
C THR A 316 10.83 3.84 -17.96
N ASP A 317 10.18 3.72 -16.79
CA ASP A 317 9.27 4.74 -16.29
C ASP A 317 10.02 5.99 -15.82
N GLY A 318 9.80 7.10 -16.49
CA GLY A 318 10.28 8.42 -16.12
C GLY A 318 9.20 9.37 -15.59
N LEU A 319 7.98 8.88 -15.36
CA LEU A 319 6.81 9.67 -15.01
C LEU A 319 6.22 9.36 -13.65
N ASP A 320 6.85 8.49 -12.87
CA ASP A 320 6.30 7.98 -11.59
C ASP A 320 4.97 7.23 -11.78
N LEU A 321 4.95 6.31 -12.74
CA LEU A 321 3.76 5.52 -13.08
C LEU A 321 3.86 4.08 -12.55
N ASP A 322 4.05 3.95 -11.26
CA ASP A 322 4.21 2.68 -10.53
C ASP A 322 3.20 1.58 -10.86
N TYR A 323 3.69 0.33 -10.85
CA TYR A 323 2.91 -0.91 -10.85
C TYR A 323 3.17 -1.75 -9.59
N VAL A 324 3.32 -1.10 -8.43
CA VAL A 324 3.70 -1.73 -7.16
C VAL A 324 2.51 -2.23 -6.34
N TYR A 325 1.28 -1.96 -6.77
CA TYR A 325 0.04 -2.06 -5.99
C TYR A 325 -0.40 -3.50 -5.70
N GLU A 326 -1.70 -3.70 -5.49
CA GLU A 326 -2.27 -5.01 -5.12
C GLU A 326 -1.94 -6.11 -6.14
N ARG A 327 -1.85 -7.33 -5.63
CA ARG A 327 -1.77 -8.57 -6.42
C ARG A 327 -2.97 -9.42 -6.02
N VAL A 328 -4.04 -9.34 -6.83
CA VAL A 328 -5.29 -10.09 -6.59
C VAL A 328 -5.16 -11.45 -7.25
N LEU A 329 -5.20 -12.53 -6.45
CA LEU A 329 -5.06 -13.90 -6.94
C LEU A 329 -6.44 -14.50 -7.20
N ILE A 330 -6.71 -14.91 -8.43
CA ILE A 330 -8.00 -15.48 -8.82
C ILE A 330 -7.83 -16.70 -9.71
N ASP A 331 -8.71 -17.69 -9.53
CA ASP A 331 -8.74 -18.89 -10.35
C ASP A 331 -10.01 -18.87 -11.20
N LEU A 332 -9.86 -18.46 -12.46
CA LEU A 332 -10.97 -18.31 -13.40
C LEU A 332 -10.63 -18.88 -14.78
N PRO A 333 -11.65 -19.32 -15.53
CA PRO A 333 -11.46 -19.70 -16.92
C PRO A 333 -10.93 -18.54 -17.77
N PHE A 334 -9.90 -18.82 -18.57
CA PHE A 334 -9.42 -17.92 -19.61
C PHE A 334 -9.11 -18.73 -20.86
N ASN A 335 -9.68 -18.35 -22.02
CA ASN A 335 -9.57 -19.09 -23.29
C ASN A 335 -9.92 -20.59 -23.14
N GLY A 336 -11.00 -20.90 -22.40
CA GLY A 336 -11.51 -22.26 -22.21
C GLY A 336 -10.71 -23.15 -21.26
N LYS A 337 -9.69 -22.60 -20.57
CA LYS A 337 -8.89 -23.31 -19.57
C LYS A 337 -8.94 -22.59 -18.24
N MET A 338 -8.99 -23.34 -17.14
CA MET A 338 -8.81 -22.77 -15.81
C MET A 338 -7.38 -22.23 -15.70
N ARG A 339 -7.24 -20.96 -15.32
CA ARG A 339 -5.93 -20.28 -15.14
C ARG A 339 -5.84 -19.72 -13.73
N LYS A 340 -4.70 -19.95 -13.12
CA LYS A 340 -4.31 -19.28 -11.86
C LYS A 340 -3.77 -17.91 -12.23
N GLN A 341 -4.54 -16.87 -11.95
CA GLN A 341 -4.22 -15.50 -12.36
C GLN A 341 -3.73 -14.66 -11.20
N VAL A 342 -2.81 -13.75 -11.46
CA VAL A 342 -2.54 -12.59 -10.61
C VAL A 342 -2.89 -11.33 -11.39
N VAL A 343 -3.73 -10.49 -10.78
CA VAL A 343 -4.26 -9.26 -11.40
C VAL A 343 -3.78 -8.06 -10.62
N THR A 344 -3.39 -7.01 -11.35
CA THR A 344 -2.98 -5.73 -10.77
C THR A 344 -3.45 -4.57 -11.62
N THR A 345 -3.58 -3.40 -11.00
CA THR A 345 -3.80 -2.13 -11.69
C THR A 345 -2.65 -1.18 -11.38
N GLY A 346 -2.06 -0.56 -12.40
CA GLY A 346 -1.00 0.43 -12.21
C GLY A 346 -1.50 1.87 -12.28
N LYS A 347 -0.60 2.82 -12.04
CA LYS A 347 -0.90 4.27 -12.11
C LYS A 347 -1.46 4.72 -13.46
N ILE A 348 -1.17 4.01 -14.55
CA ILE A 348 -1.74 4.32 -15.87
C ILE A 348 -3.26 4.05 -15.92
N GLY A 349 -3.79 3.23 -15.00
CA GLY A 349 -5.20 2.82 -15.03
C GLY A 349 -5.46 1.67 -16.01
N ILE A 350 -4.46 0.82 -16.24
CA ILE A 350 -4.60 -0.42 -17.01
C ILE A 350 -4.58 -1.58 -16.02
N ILE A 351 -5.66 -2.38 -16.01
CA ILE A 351 -5.69 -3.66 -15.31
C ILE A 351 -4.97 -4.68 -16.18
N GLU A 352 -4.10 -5.47 -15.57
CA GLU A 352 -3.38 -6.53 -16.26
C GLU A 352 -3.40 -7.83 -15.46
N SER A 353 -3.50 -8.93 -16.19
CA SER A 353 -3.47 -10.27 -15.64
C SER A 353 -2.34 -11.10 -16.26
N VAL A 354 -1.63 -11.81 -15.38
CA VAL A 354 -0.64 -12.82 -15.77
C VAL A 354 -0.94 -14.14 -15.07
N ASP A 355 -0.48 -15.24 -15.63
CA ASP A 355 -0.53 -16.54 -14.97
C ASP A 355 0.44 -16.52 -13.76
N ARG A 356 -0.09 -16.73 -12.54
CA ARG A 356 0.71 -16.61 -11.33
C ARG A 356 1.71 -17.75 -11.10
N THR A 357 1.63 -18.80 -11.90
CA THR A 357 2.59 -19.92 -11.85
C THR A 357 3.81 -19.71 -12.75
N THR A 358 3.63 -18.95 -13.85
CA THR A 358 4.64 -18.82 -14.90
C THR A 358 5.04 -17.39 -15.25
N GLY A 359 4.23 -16.41 -14.87
CA GLY A 359 4.39 -15.01 -15.32
C GLY A 359 3.92 -14.76 -16.76
N GLU A 360 3.28 -15.75 -17.42
CA GLU A 360 2.73 -15.58 -18.78
C GLU A 360 1.64 -14.51 -18.77
N TRP A 361 1.76 -13.51 -19.66
CA TRP A 361 0.73 -12.49 -19.82
C TRP A 361 -0.55 -13.09 -20.40
N LEU A 362 -1.70 -12.68 -19.85
CA LEU A 362 -3.01 -13.20 -20.26
C LEU A 362 -3.85 -12.14 -20.96
N TRP A 363 -4.10 -11.00 -20.30
CA TRP A 363 -4.93 -9.94 -20.84
C TRP A 363 -4.67 -8.60 -20.13
N ALA A 364 -5.13 -7.51 -20.78
CA ALA A 364 -5.17 -6.16 -20.20
C ALA A 364 -6.45 -5.42 -20.58
N LYS A 365 -6.87 -4.48 -19.72
CA LYS A 365 -8.05 -3.63 -19.90
C LYS A 365 -7.80 -2.23 -19.35
N GLU A 366 -8.11 -1.20 -20.12
CA GLU A 366 -8.11 0.19 -19.66
C GLU A 366 -9.33 0.47 -18.76
N THR A 367 -9.13 1.24 -17.69
CA THR A 367 -10.20 1.70 -16.79
C THR A 367 -10.45 3.20 -16.88
N VAL A 368 -9.51 3.94 -17.46
CA VAL A 368 -9.57 5.37 -17.73
C VAL A 368 -9.06 5.66 -19.12
N ARG A 369 -9.39 6.81 -19.67
CA ARG A 369 -8.73 7.34 -20.87
C ARG A 369 -7.29 7.69 -20.53
N GLN A 370 -6.34 7.20 -21.32
CA GLN A 370 -4.92 7.39 -21.11
C GLN A 370 -4.20 7.63 -22.44
N ASN A 371 -3.06 8.30 -22.41
CA ASN A 371 -2.23 8.57 -23.60
C ASN A 371 -0.80 8.03 -23.50
N ILE A 372 -0.49 7.27 -22.44
CA ILE A 372 0.86 6.73 -22.18
C ILE A 372 1.15 5.51 -23.04
N VAL A 373 0.18 4.59 -23.14
CA VAL A 373 0.29 3.34 -23.89
C VAL A 373 -0.57 3.41 -25.13
N LEU A 374 0.05 3.31 -26.32
CA LEU A 374 -0.67 3.33 -27.59
C LEU A 374 -1.29 1.96 -27.93
N SER A 375 -0.63 0.88 -27.54
CA SER A 375 -1.07 -0.50 -27.78
C SER A 375 -0.24 -1.49 -26.98
N TRP A 376 -0.68 -2.74 -26.95
CA TRP A 376 0.11 -3.87 -26.44
C TRP A 376 -0.02 -5.10 -27.35
N ASP A 377 1.04 -5.88 -27.38
CA ASP A 377 1.07 -7.17 -28.06
C ASP A 377 0.11 -8.15 -27.35
N LYS A 378 -0.79 -8.77 -28.09
CA LYS A 378 -1.84 -9.64 -27.56
C LYS A 378 -1.34 -10.99 -27.02
N LYS A 379 -0.07 -11.32 -27.20
CA LYS A 379 0.54 -12.58 -26.70
C LYS A 379 1.43 -12.34 -25.50
N THR A 380 2.15 -11.23 -25.48
CA THR A 380 3.20 -10.96 -24.48
C THR A 380 2.88 -9.82 -23.53
N GLY A 381 1.84 -9.03 -23.83
CA GLY A 381 1.53 -7.79 -23.08
C GLY A 381 2.53 -6.66 -23.32
N LYS A 382 3.52 -6.85 -24.21
CA LYS A 382 4.55 -5.84 -24.49
C LYS A 382 3.89 -4.56 -25.02
N LYS A 383 4.15 -3.45 -24.32
CA LYS A 383 3.54 -2.16 -24.62
C LYS A 383 4.32 -1.38 -25.66
N THR A 384 3.59 -0.63 -26.48
CA THR A 384 4.11 0.46 -27.30
C THR A 384 3.80 1.75 -26.55
N ILE A 385 4.83 2.41 -26.05
CA ILE A 385 4.68 3.67 -25.30
C ILE A 385 4.59 4.85 -26.26
N ASN A 386 3.75 5.81 -25.94
CA ASN A 386 3.62 7.04 -26.71
C ASN A 386 4.89 7.91 -26.55
N PRO A 387 5.64 8.19 -27.63
CA PRO A 387 6.87 8.97 -27.54
C PRO A 387 6.63 10.42 -27.09
N ASP A 388 5.45 11.00 -27.35
CA ASP A 388 5.12 12.37 -27.00
C ASP A 388 4.91 12.57 -25.49
N THR A 389 4.84 11.46 -24.74
CA THR A 389 4.72 11.48 -23.26
C THR A 389 6.05 11.29 -22.54
N PHE A 390 7.14 11.01 -23.26
CA PHE A 390 8.45 10.84 -22.64
C PHE A 390 8.98 12.15 -22.03
N PRO A 391 9.44 12.12 -20.79
CA PRO A 391 9.98 13.29 -20.13
C PRO A 391 11.35 13.67 -20.72
N VAL A 392 11.45 14.85 -21.28
CA VAL A 392 12.68 15.47 -21.77
C VAL A 392 13.02 16.64 -20.87
N ALA A 393 14.29 16.76 -20.44
CA ALA A 393 14.72 17.83 -19.55
C ALA A 393 14.50 19.21 -20.18
N GLY A 394 13.81 20.09 -19.47
CA GLY A 394 13.45 21.44 -19.91
C GLY A 394 12.19 21.51 -20.78
N GLU A 395 11.60 20.39 -21.16
CA GLU A 395 10.39 20.34 -21.96
C GLU A 395 9.14 20.04 -21.14
N THR A 396 7.97 20.36 -21.69
CA THR A 396 6.66 20.06 -21.11
C THR A 396 5.93 19.07 -21.99
N THR A 397 5.47 17.98 -21.40
CA THR A 397 4.65 16.95 -22.06
C THR A 397 3.26 16.90 -21.44
N VAL A 398 2.25 16.47 -22.22
CA VAL A 398 0.89 16.21 -21.72
C VAL A 398 0.75 14.72 -21.41
N ASN A 399 0.53 14.41 -20.14
CA ASN A 399 0.41 13.04 -19.64
C ASN A 399 -0.97 12.80 -19.03
N CYS A 400 -1.66 11.79 -19.52
CA CYS A 400 -2.96 11.34 -19.03
C CYS A 400 -2.89 9.84 -18.69
N PRO A 401 -2.87 9.46 -17.43
CA PRO A 401 -2.66 10.29 -16.25
C PRO A 401 -1.17 10.64 -16.02
N ALA A 402 -0.94 11.51 -15.04
CA ALA A 402 0.38 11.76 -14.44
C ALA A 402 0.37 11.37 -12.95
N ASP A 403 1.44 11.69 -12.20
CA ASP A 403 1.40 11.56 -10.74
C ASP A 403 0.24 12.40 -10.11
N PRO A 404 -0.62 11.83 -9.24
CA PRO A 404 -0.51 10.59 -8.48
C PRO A 404 -0.95 9.30 -9.20
N GLY A 405 -1.36 9.34 -10.45
CA GLY A 405 -1.87 8.22 -11.21
C GLY A 405 -3.39 8.13 -11.25
N ALA A 406 -3.91 7.36 -12.20
CA ALA A 406 -5.33 7.01 -12.24
C ALA A 406 -5.70 6.02 -11.13
N HIS A 407 -4.80 5.09 -10.81
CA HIS A 407 -4.89 4.19 -9.66
C HIS A 407 -3.58 4.30 -8.87
N ALA A 408 -3.65 4.18 -7.54
CA ALA A 408 -2.46 4.32 -6.70
C ALA A 408 -2.49 3.31 -5.53
N TRP A 409 -2.20 3.74 -4.30
CA TRP A 409 -2.09 2.85 -3.15
C TRP A 409 -3.40 2.26 -2.64
N GLN A 410 -4.54 2.74 -3.10
CA GLN A 410 -5.87 2.27 -2.72
C GLN A 410 -6.25 1.02 -3.51
N PRO A 411 -6.11 -0.20 -2.94
CA PRO A 411 -6.30 -1.43 -3.69
C PRO A 411 -7.74 -1.62 -4.18
N ALA A 412 -7.87 -2.26 -5.33
CA ALA A 412 -9.15 -2.79 -5.79
C ALA A 412 -9.60 -3.98 -4.94
N GLY A 413 -10.91 -4.15 -4.75
CA GLY A 413 -11.51 -5.32 -4.12
C GLY A 413 -12.09 -6.28 -5.16
N TYR A 414 -12.01 -7.58 -4.89
CA TYR A 414 -12.62 -8.62 -5.71
C TYR A 414 -13.69 -9.37 -4.93
N SER A 415 -14.87 -9.56 -5.51
CA SER A 415 -15.93 -10.39 -4.94
C SER A 415 -16.02 -11.75 -5.64
N PRO A 416 -15.87 -12.86 -4.93
CA PRO A 416 -16.06 -14.20 -5.51
C PRO A 416 -17.52 -14.48 -5.87
N LEU A 417 -18.48 -13.77 -5.28
CA LEU A 417 -19.90 -13.94 -5.54
C LEU A 417 -20.29 -13.38 -6.91
N THR A 418 -19.86 -12.16 -7.22
CA THR A 418 -20.14 -11.50 -8.50
C THR A 418 -19.06 -11.79 -9.54
N LYS A 419 -17.91 -12.34 -9.12
CA LYS A 419 -16.68 -12.49 -9.94
C LYS A 419 -16.23 -11.15 -10.52
N ALA A 420 -16.47 -10.08 -9.79
CA ALA A 420 -16.17 -8.72 -10.19
C ALA A 420 -15.01 -8.14 -9.38
N MET A 421 -14.19 -7.34 -10.04
CA MET A 421 -13.19 -6.48 -9.41
C MET A 421 -13.68 -5.03 -9.48
N TYR A 422 -13.61 -4.33 -8.35
CA TYR A 422 -14.06 -2.95 -8.19
C TYR A 422 -12.84 -2.05 -8.04
N VAL A 423 -12.50 -1.31 -9.08
CA VAL A 423 -11.25 -0.55 -9.17
C VAL A 423 -11.55 0.93 -8.93
N PRO A 424 -11.07 1.53 -7.82
CA PRO A 424 -11.17 2.96 -7.63
C PRO A 424 -10.13 3.65 -8.50
N THR A 425 -10.57 4.60 -9.34
CA THR A 425 -9.67 5.31 -10.25
C THR A 425 -9.98 6.80 -10.30
N VAL A 426 -9.02 7.58 -10.81
CA VAL A 426 -9.13 9.01 -11.02
C VAL A 426 -8.72 9.34 -12.46
N GLU A 427 -9.58 10.07 -13.19
CA GLU A 427 -9.33 10.45 -14.57
C GLU A 427 -8.93 11.93 -14.66
N PHE A 428 -7.69 12.17 -15.05
CA PHE A 428 -7.14 13.53 -15.21
C PHE A 428 -5.91 13.52 -16.11
N CYS A 429 -5.46 14.71 -16.52
CA CYS A 429 -4.20 14.91 -17.21
C CYS A 429 -3.29 15.88 -16.44
N SER A 430 -2.06 16.02 -16.90
CA SER A 430 -1.13 17.04 -16.41
C SER A 430 -0.22 17.53 -17.52
N ASN A 431 0.03 18.84 -17.56
CA ASN A 431 1.21 19.37 -18.20
C ASN A 431 2.38 19.12 -17.24
N THR A 432 3.28 18.22 -17.62
CA THR A 432 4.42 17.78 -16.81
C THR A 432 5.69 18.36 -17.39
N THR A 433 6.39 19.19 -16.61
CA THR A 433 7.68 19.77 -16.99
C THR A 433 8.80 19.14 -16.17
N VAL A 434 9.81 18.59 -16.85
CA VAL A 434 10.99 18.00 -16.21
C VAL A 434 12.07 19.06 -16.06
N LYS A 435 12.64 19.18 -14.86
CA LYS A 435 13.74 20.10 -14.58
C LYS A 435 15.02 19.65 -15.27
N THR A 436 15.78 20.63 -15.76
CA THR A 436 17.22 20.49 -16.00
C THR A 436 17.93 20.49 -14.65
N LEU A 437 18.85 19.55 -14.44
CA LEU A 437 19.70 19.53 -13.24
C LEU A 437 21.06 20.16 -13.53
N ASP A 438 21.63 20.82 -12.53
CA ASP A 438 23.01 21.27 -12.57
C ASP A 438 23.99 20.09 -12.52
N PRO A 439 25.19 20.23 -13.11
CA PRO A 439 26.20 19.19 -13.06
C PRO A 439 26.53 18.79 -11.61
N GLY A 440 26.34 17.51 -11.28
CA GLY A 440 26.60 16.96 -9.94
C GLY A 440 25.41 17.00 -8.97
N GLU A 441 24.29 17.59 -9.35
CA GLU A 441 23.05 17.53 -8.59
C GLU A 441 22.43 16.13 -8.70
N ILE A 442 22.25 15.45 -7.56
CA ILE A 442 21.63 14.13 -7.51
C ILE A 442 20.20 14.29 -7.02
N TYR A 443 19.26 14.04 -7.88
CA TYR A 443 17.83 14.07 -7.56
C TYR A 443 17.23 12.67 -7.46
N THR A 444 16.28 12.54 -6.56
CA THR A 444 15.71 11.27 -6.22
C THR A 444 14.21 11.40 -6.05
N GLY A 445 13.46 10.87 -6.98
CA GLY A 445 12.01 10.89 -6.91
C GLY A 445 11.42 12.31 -6.97
N GLY A 446 10.28 12.53 -6.31
CA GLY A 446 9.50 13.77 -6.40
C GLY A 446 10.30 15.07 -6.23
N GLY A 447 10.10 16.00 -7.15
CA GLY A 447 10.80 17.28 -7.21
C GLY A 447 11.58 17.50 -8.51
N MET A 448 11.77 16.46 -9.33
CA MET A 448 12.30 16.59 -10.69
C MET A 448 11.27 17.09 -11.69
N GLN A 449 10.01 16.97 -11.36
CA GLN A 449 8.91 17.31 -12.24
C GLN A 449 8.00 18.34 -11.60
N THR A 450 7.52 19.28 -12.40
CA THR A 450 6.46 20.20 -12.04
C THR A 450 5.19 19.77 -12.76
N TYR A 451 4.09 19.66 -12.02
CA TYR A 451 2.80 19.20 -12.53
C TYR A 451 1.79 20.33 -12.52
N SER A 452 1.25 20.66 -13.69
CA SER A 452 0.05 21.50 -13.83
C SER A 452 -1.10 20.56 -14.20
N ARG A 453 -1.81 20.05 -13.18
CA ARG A 453 -2.91 19.09 -13.37
C ARG A 453 -4.11 19.79 -13.96
N VAL A 454 -4.78 19.12 -14.89
CA VAL A 454 -5.97 19.57 -15.60
C VAL A 454 -6.97 18.42 -15.70
N GLU A 455 -8.23 18.74 -15.87
CA GLU A 455 -9.24 17.74 -16.22
C GLU A 455 -8.91 17.10 -17.57
N HIS A 456 -9.32 15.85 -17.78
CA HIS A 456 -9.14 15.21 -19.07
C HIS A 456 -9.96 15.97 -20.12
N PRO A 457 -9.40 16.35 -21.29
CA PRO A 457 -10.09 17.19 -22.28
C PRO A 457 -11.42 16.59 -22.79
N ASP A 458 -11.48 15.25 -22.87
CA ASP A 458 -12.70 14.53 -23.25
C ASP A 458 -13.51 14.06 -22.03
N GLY A 459 -13.21 14.58 -20.82
CA GLY A 459 -13.88 14.25 -19.57
C GLY A 459 -15.20 14.99 -19.38
N ASP A 460 -15.95 14.56 -18.37
CA ASP A 460 -17.21 15.17 -17.93
C ASP A 460 -17.08 15.92 -16.59
N SER A 461 -15.85 16.27 -16.21
CA SER A 461 -15.46 16.86 -14.90
C SER A 461 -15.69 15.96 -13.68
N ASN A 462 -16.26 14.78 -13.83
CA ASN A 462 -16.38 13.76 -12.79
C ASN A 462 -15.11 12.90 -12.79
N ILE A 463 -14.10 13.33 -12.06
CA ILE A 463 -12.77 12.72 -12.11
C ILE A 463 -12.64 11.46 -11.25
N GLY A 464 -13.45 11.31 -10.19
CA GLY A 464 -13.47 10.11 -9.34
C GLY A 464 -14.40 9.04 -9.88
N GLN A 465 -13.96 7.78 -9.92
CA GLN A 465 -14.79 6.68 -10.40
C GLN A 465 -14.51 5.36 -9.69
N ILE A 466 -15.51 4.45 -9.70
CA ILE A 466 -15.32 3.01 -9.54
C ILE A 466 -15.60 2.38 -10.89
N PHE A 467 -14.66 1.57 -11.36
CA PHE A 467 -14.82 0.76 -12.56
C PHE A 467 -15.01 -0.70 -12.13
N ALA A 468 -16.24 -1.23 -12.32
CA ALA A 468 -16.55 -2.62 -12.00
C ALA A 468 -16.40 -3.49 -13.25
N ILE A 469 -15.53 -4.49 -13.17
CA ILE A 469 -15.19 -5.37 -14.27
C ILE A 469 -15.47 -6.83 -13.92
N ASN A 470 -16.15 -7.56 -14.81
CA ASN A 470 -16.28 -9.00 -14.73
C ASN A 470 -14.94 -9.68 -15.05
N MET A 471 -14.41 -10.43 -14.11
CA MET A 471 -13.10 -11.06 -14.25
C MET A 471 -13.12 -12.34 -15.11
N THR A 472 -14.32 -12.82 -15.51
CA THR A 472 -14.44 -14.01 -16.37
C THR A 472 -14.25 -13.67 -17.86
N ASP A 473 -14.81 -12.52 -18.30
CA ASP A 473 -14.82 -12.11 -19.72
C ASP A 473 -14.26 -10.70 -19.96
N GLN A 474 -13.84 -10.01 -18.89
CA GLN A 474 -13.30 -8.65 -18.89
C GLN A 474 -14.30 -7.59 -19.38
N SER A 475 -15.61 -7.90 -19.38
CA SER A 475 -16.65 -6.92 -19.66
C SER A 475 -16.79 -5.90 -18.51
N GLU A 476 -17.14 -4.68 -18.86
CA GLU A 476 -17.58 -3.70 -17.88
C GLU A 476 -18.96 -4.12 -17.36
N LEU A 477 -19.14 -4.18 -16.03
CA LEU A 477 -20.43 -4.42 -15.37
C LEU A 477 -21.17 -3.12 -15.16
N TRP A 478 -20.48 -2.17 -14.53
CA TRP A 478 -20.97 -0.83 -14.28
C TRP A 478 -19.81 0.13 -13.99
N GLN A 479 -20.08 1.41 -14.12
CA GLN A 479 -19.19 2.48 -13.75
C GLN A 479 -19.96 3.52 -12.93
N TYR A 480 -19.41 3.91 -11.79
CA TYR A 480 -19.87 5.06 -11.02
C TYR A 480 -18.89 6.19 -11.16
N ARG A 481 -19.37 7.41 -11.43
CA ARG A 481 -18.53 8.61 -11.56
C ARG A 481 -19.06 9.72 -10.66
N GLN A 482 -18.14 10.47 -10.07
CA GLN A 482 -18.43 11.66 -9.28
C GLN A 482 -17.32 12.69 -9.39
N ARG A 483 -17.62 13.92 -8.95
CA ARG A 483 -16.65 15.03 -8.97
C ARG A 483 -15.44 14.75 -8.08
N ALA A 484 -15.64 14.26 -6.86
CA ALA A 484 -14.59 13.97 -5.89
C ALA A 484 -13.86 12.67 -6.21
N PRO A 485 -12.51 12.63 -6.17
CA PRO A 485 -11.76 11.38 -6.20
C PRO A 485 -12.23 10.38 -5.15
N LEU A 486 -12.34 9.10 -5.52
CA LEU A 486 -12.52 8.00 -4.58
C LEU A 486 -11.13 7.56 -4.12
N THR A 487 -10.85 7.69 -2.82
CA THR A 487 -9.47 7.75 -2.31
C THR A 487 -9.08 6.61 -1.37
N SER A 488 -10.04 5.76 -0.98
CA SER A 488 -9.77 4.53 -0.23
C SER A 488 -9.72 3.30 -1.12
N SER A 489 -9.30 2.14 -0.57
CA SER A 489 -9.59 0.87 -1.22
C SER A 489 -11.09 0.62 -1.29
N THR A 490 -11.51 -0.25 -2.21
CA THR A 490 -12.87 -0.82 -2.20
C THR A 490 -12.93 -2.05 -1.30
N LEU A 491 -14.07 -2.21 -0.62
CA LEU A 491 -14.37 -3.33 0.28
C LEU A 491 -15.68 -3.98 -0.15
N PRO A 492 -15.67 -5.01 -1.00
CA PRO A 492 -16.83 -5.83 -1.29
C PRO A 492 -17.13 -6.80 -0.13
N THR A 493 -18.41 -7.05 0.11
CA THR A 493 -18.89 -7.90 1.21
C THR A 493 -19.89 -8.96 0.77
N GLY A 494 -20.08 -10.01 1.61
CA GLY A 494 -21.09 -11.05 1.42
C GLY A 494 -22.53 -10.52 1.36
N GLY A 495 -22.79 -9.35 1.96
CA GLY A 495 -24.08 -8.67 1.89
C GLY A 495 -24.38 -8.00 0.54
N GLY A 496 -23.50 -8.15 -0.45
CA GLY A 496 -23.69 -7.57 -1.79
C GLY A 496 -23.42 -6.07 -1.85
N VAL A 497 -22.61 -5.55 -0.93
CA VAL A 497 -22.30 -4.12 -0.80
C VAL A 497 -20.83 -3.88 -1.04
N VAL A 498 -20.50 -2.81 -1.78
CA VAL A 498 -19.12 -2.32 -1.95
C VAL A 498 -18.96 -0.99 -1.22
N PHE A 499 -18.08 -0.94 -0.24
CA PHE A 499 -17.76 0.30 0.47
C PHE A 499 -16.52 0.97 -0.11
N VAL A 500 -16.50 2.33 -0.11
CA VAL A 500 -15.35 3.14 -0.53
C VAL A 500 -15.37 4.52 0.12
N GLY A 501 -14.20 5.04 0.46
CA GLY A 501 -14.02 6.40 0.98
C GLY A 501 -13.68 7.40 -0.13
N SER A 502 -14.07 8.66 0.07
CA SER A 502 -13.92 9.74 -0.88
C SER A 502 -13.08 10.90 -0.34
N MET A 503 -12.45 11.67 -1.23
CA MET A 503 -11.68 12.85 -0.89
C MET A 503 -12.54 13.96 -0.28
N ASP A 504 -13.81 14.06 -0.65
CA ASP A 504 -14.77 15.00 -0.09
C ASP A 504 -15.34 14.60 1.26
N ARG A 505 -14.72 13.57 1.89
CA ARG A 505 -14.92 13.14 3.28
C ARG A 505 -16.18 12.31 3.54
N TYR A 506 -16.72 11.63 2.52
CA TYR A 506 -17.84 10.70 2.67
C TYR A 506 -17.37 9.25 2.56
N PHE A 507 -17.90 8.41 3.42
CA PHE A 507 -17.82 6.97 3.28
C PHE A 507 -19.09 6.50 2.59
N LEU A 508 -18.95 5.79 1.48
CA LEU A 508 -20.03 5.46 0.55
C LEU A 508 -20.22 3.95 0.49
N ALA A 509 -21.44 3.51 0.22
CA ALA A 509 -21.79 2.12 -0.04
C ALA A 509 -22.59 2.02 -1.34
N PHE A 510 -22.26 1.01 -2.15
CA PHE A 510 -22.84 0.76 -3.45
C PHE A 510 -23.36 -0.68 -3.56
N ASP A 511 -24.41 -0.89 -4.34
CA ASP A 511 -24.82 -2.21 -4.81
C ASP A 511 -23.71 -2.81 -5.69
N ASP A 512 -23.24 -4.01 -5.35
CA ASP A 512 -22.12 -4.66 -6.03
C ASP A 512 -22.44 -5.09 -7.47
N THR A 513 -23.71 -5.21 -7.84
CA THR A 513 -24.15 -5.66 -9.16
C THR A 513 -24.59 -4.52 -10.08
N THR A 514 -25.11 -3.42 -9.53
CA THR A 514 -25.67 -2.31 -10.31
C THR A 514 -24.86 -1.01 -10.23
N GLY A 515 -24.02 -0.85 -9.20
CA GLY A 515 -23.32 0.40 -8.92
C GLY A 515 -24.23 1.50 -8.36
N GLU A 516 -25.47 1.19 -7.98
CA GLU A 516 -26.36 2.13 -7.31
C GLU A 516 -25.78 2.50 -5.94
N LYS A 517 -25.74 3.80 -5.62
CA LYS A 517 -25.32 4.28 -4.31
C LYS A 517 -26.44 4.06 -3.29
N LEU A 518 -26.22 3.14 -2.34
CA LEU A 518 -27.19 2.73 -1.32
C LEU A 518 -27.10 3.56 -0.04
N TRP A 519 -25.90 4.05 0.29
CA TRP A 519 -25.68 4.79 1.53
C TRP A 519 -24.49 5.75 1.45
N SER A 520 -24.53 6.76 2.30
CA SER A 520 -23.45 7.71 2.50
C SER A 520 -23.40 8.10 3.97
N SER A 521 -22.22 8.11 4.58
CA SER A 521 -22.02 8.66 5.91
C SER A 521 -22.32 10.16 5.93
N GLY A 522 -22.44 10.75 7.10
CA GLY A 522 -22.24 12.18 7.27
C GLY A 522 -20.80 12.56 6.87
N LYS A 523 -20.56 13.86 6.70
CA LYS A 523 -19.22 14.38 6.35
C LYS A 523 -18.25 14.18 7.51
N LEU A 524 -17.21 13.39 7.31
CA LEU A 524 -16.22 13.01 8.33
C LEU A 524 -15.12 14.07 8.50
N SER A 525 -14.14 13.81 9.38
CA SER A 525 -13.15 14.81 9.78
C SER A 525 -12.19 15.22 8.64
N ASN A 526 -11.81 14.29 7.75
CA ASN A 526 -10.89 14.56 6.65
C ASN A 526 -11.09 13.54 5.50
N ALA A 527 -10.27 13.61 4.44
CA ALA A 527 -10.27 12.67 3.32
C ALA A 527 -10.05 11.22 3.80
N LEU A 528 -10.70 10.27 3.16
CA LEU A 528 -10.67 8.86 3.50
C LEU A 528 -9.72 8.12 2.56
N GLU A 529 -8.48 7.89 2.99
CA GLU A 529 -7.42 7.28 2.17
C GLU A 529 -6.90 5.95 2.73
N SER A 530 -7.49 5.46 3.81
CA SER A 530 -7.18 4.18 4.43
C SER A 530 -7.91 3.03 3.73
N PHE A 531 -7.64 1.81 4.19
CA PHE A 531 -8.30 0.63 3.66
C PHE A 531 -9.43 0.22 4.61
N PRO A 532 -10.71 0.39 4.20
CA PRO A 532 -11.83 -0.01 5.04
C PRO A 532 -11.82 -1.52 5.26
N ILE A 533 -12.29 -1.92 6.44
CA ILE A 533 -12.47 -3.31 6.85
C ILE A 533 -13.88 -3.53 7.38
N THR A 534 -14.31 -4.79 7.43
CA THR A 534 -15.51 -5.19 8.17
C THR A 534 -15.20 -6.43 9.01
N TYR A 535 -15.76 -6.48 10.20
CA TYR A 535 -15.47 -7.48 11.22
C TYR A 535 -16.67 -7.72 12.12
N THR A 536 -16.60 -8.72 13.00
CA THR A 536 -17.60 -8.93 14.06
C THR A 536 -16.98 -8.79 15.44
N ALA A 537 -17.73 -8.20 16.36
CA ALA A 537 -17.43 -8.19 17.78
C ALA A 537 -18.75 -8.32 18.56
N GLY A 538 -18.79 -9.17 19.59
CA GLY A 538 -20.02 -9.43 20.34
C GLY A 538 -21.20 -9.90 19.50
N GLY A 539 -20.96 -10.60 18.38
CA GLY A 539 -22.00 -11.10 17.47
C GLY A 539 -22.61 -10.04 16.51
N LYS A 540 -22.09 -8.81 16.51
CA LYS A 540 -22.53 -7.70 15.67
C LYS A 540 -21.48 -7.39 14.61
N GLN A 541 -21.93 -7.13 13.37
CA GLN A 541 -21.03 -6.69 12.29
C GLN A 541 -20.80 -5.18 12.35
N TYR A 542 -19.54 -4.81 12.12
CA TYR A 542 -19.07 -3.43 12.04
C TYR A 542 -18.34 -3.19 10.71
N VAL A 543 -18.35 -1.94 10.26
CA VAL A 543 -17.54 -1.47 9.12
C VAL A 543 -16.70 -0.30 9.59
N ALA A 544 -15.39 -0.35 9.37
CA ALA A 544 -14.44 0.64 9.87
C ALA A 544 -13.67 1.31 8.72
N ILE A 545 -13.40 2.61 8.87
CA ILE A 545 -12.54 3.38 7.97
C ILE A 545 -11.83 4.49 8.75
N MET A 546 -10.61 4.81 8.34
CA MET A 546 -9.84 5.88 8.95
C MET A 546 -9.81 7.12 8.05
N ALA A 547 -10.14 8.28 8.63
CA ALA A 547 -9.90 9.57 8.01
C ALA A 547 -8.47 10.05 8.30
N ASN A 548 -7.83 10.64 7.30
CA ASN A 548 -6.45 11.06 7.38
C ASN A 548 -6.24 12.33 8.24
N HIS A 549 -4.99 12.56 8.61
CA HIS A 549 -4.52 13.85 9.08
C HIS A 549 -4.25 14.80 7.88
N LYS A 550 -3.55 14.32 6.85
CA LYS A 550 -3.26 15.03 5.59
C LYS A 550 -3.51 14.12 4.39
N SER A 551 -4.22 14.64 3.40
CA SER A 551 -4.50 13.87 2.18
C SER A 551 -3.25 13.70 1.32
N GLY A 552 -2.97 12.46 0.89
CA GLY A 552 -1.98 12.13 -0.12
C GLY A 552 -2.39 12.54 -1.52
N LEU A 553 -3.69 12.51 -1.80
CA LEU A 553 -4.30 12.95 -3.04
C LEU A 553 -4.74 14.42 -3.01
N GLY A 554 -4.45 15.16 -1.93
CA GLY A 554 -4.74 16.60 -1.82
C GLY A 554 -4.15 17.44 -2.95
N ARG A 555 -3.12 16.94 -3.64
CA ARG A 555 -2.58 17.56 -4.86
C ARG A 555 -3.58 17.59 -6.03
N LEU A 556 -4.66 16.80 -6.00
CA LEU A 556 -5.77 16.86 -6.95
C LEU A 556 -6.73 18.03 -6.67
N SER A 557 -6.62 18.70 -5.52
CA SER A 557 -7.41 19.90 -5.20
C SER A 557 -7.19 21.04 -6.20
N SER A 558 -6.09 21.04 -6.97
CA SER A 558 -5.87 22.00 -8.05
C SER A 558 -6.91 21.90 -9.17
N ILE A 559 -7.49 20.71 -9.36
CA ILE A 559 -8.55 20.48 -10.37
C ILE A 559 -9.92 20.25 -9.73
N THR A 560 -10.00 20.22 -8.39
CA THR A 560 -11.24 20.16 -7.60
C THR A 560 -11.22 21.23 -6.51
N PRO A 561 -11.07 22.53 -6.84
CA PRO A 561 -10.85 23.59 -5.85
C PRO A 561 -12.04 23.79 -4.90
N GLU A 562 -13.23 23.35 -5.29
CA GLU A 562 -14.43 23.36 -4.45
C GLU A 562 -14.40 22.33 -3.33
N ILE A 563 -13.53 21.30 -3.41
CA ILE A 563 -13.33 20.29 -2.37
C ILE A 563 -12.27 20.79 -1.39
N GLN A 564 -12.74 21.39 -0.32
CA GLN A 564 -11.86 21.90 0.73
C GLN A 564 -11.62 20.84 1.79
N LEU A 565 -10.34 20.53 2.03
CA LEU A 565 -9.90 19.67 3.11
C LEU A 565 -9.56 20.51 4.34
N PRO A 566 -9.95 20.06 5.55
CA PRO A 566 -9.56 20.75 6.76
C PRO A 566 -8.04 20.75 6.93
N PRO A 567 -7.46 21.81 7.51
CA PRO A 567 -6.08 21.76 7.92
C PRO A 567 -5.92 20.80 9.09
N ASP A 568 -4.80 20.16 9.18
CA ASP A 568 -4.19 19.46 10.33
C ASP A 568 -5.16 18.91 11.43
N ASN A 569 -6.19 18.16 11.05
CA ASN A 569 -6.99 17.39 12.00
C ASN A 569 -6.29 16.07 12.34
N PRO A 570 -6.38 15.56 13.58
CA PRO A 570 -5.91 14.22 13.90
C PRO A 570 -6.56 13.18 13.01
N ALA A 571 -5.82 12.14 12.64
CA ALA A 571 -6.42 10.98 12.01
C ALA A 571 -7.47 10.38 12.96
N THR A 572 -8.60 9.97 12.42
CA THR A 572 -9.73 9.44 13.21
C THR A 572 -10.24 8.17 12.59
N LEU A 573 -10.29 7.10 13.38
CA LEU A 573 -10.96 5.86 13.02
C LEU A 573 -12.46 6.02 13.29
N TYR A 574 -13.29 5.71 12.29
CA TYR A 574 -14.74 5.70 12.38
C TYR A 574 -15.26 4.28 12.18
N VAL A 575 -16.14 3.85 13.07
CA VAL A 575 -16.73 2.52 13.04
C VAL A 575 -18.25 2.64 12.99
N PHE A 576 -18.84 2.01 12.00
CA PHE A 576 -20.28 2.05 11.74
C PHE A 576 -20.89 0.66 11.97
N ALA A 577 -22.15 0.64 12.40
CA ALA A 577 -22.92 -0.58 12.58
C ALA A 577 -24.41 -0.31 12.38
N LEU A 578 -25.21 -1.35 12.21
CA LEU A 578 -26.66 -1.25 12.27
C LEU A 578 -27.10 -0.86 13.70
N PRO A 579 -28.18 -0.10 13.86
CA PRO A 579 -28.75 0.15 15.18
C PRO A 579 -29.20 -1.15 15.85
N ASN A 580 -29.29 -1.14 17.21
CA ASN A 580 -29.78 -2.29 17.97
C ASN A 580 -31.27 -2.47 17.79
#